data_79c467432a93d9a4d3bccf6b655ce79e
#
_entry.id   79c467432a93d9a4d3bccf6b655ce79e
#
_cell.length_a   1.000
_cell.length_b   1.000
_cell.length_c   1.000
_cell.angle_alpha   90.00
_cell.angle_beta   90.00
_cell.angle_gamma   90.00
#
_symmetry.space_group_name_H-M   'P 1'
#
loop_
_entity.id
_entity.type
_entity.pdbx_description
1 polymer ?
#
loop_
_entity_poly.entity_id
_entity_poly.type
_entity_poly.pdbx_seq_one_letter_code
_entity_poly.pdbx_strand_id
1 'polypeptide(L)'
;PEKKIIISRTNSYHGSSMGSASLGGMKSMHSQGGMPIPDIIHINQPYWYAEGGDLSEEEFGKLRAKELDEKINQVGSKHIAAFIAEPVQGAGGVIIPPKTYWPEIQKICKKHDILLIADEVICGFGRTGNWFGSDTFSITPDIMTIAKGLSSGYLPIGASIISDKIASALEQSGEEFNHGYTYSG
;
A
#
# COMPACT_ATOMS: atom_id res chain seq x y z
N PRO A 1 6.08 -7.96 -19.11
CA PRO A 1 5.28 -8.63 -18.09
C PRO A 1 3.81 -8.22 -18.23
N GLU A 2 2.87 -9.15 -17.95
CA GLU A 2 1.44 -8.83 -18.00
C GLU A 2 0.97 -8.10 -16.73
N LYS A 3 1.52 -8.46 -15.56
CA LYS A 3 1.22 -7.83 -14.26
C LYS A 3 1.97 -6.51 -14.14
N LYS A 4 1.28 -5.40 -14.34
CA LYS A 4 1.87 -4.04 -14.24
C LYS A 4 1.01 -3.03 -13.48
N ILE A 5 -0.28 -3.33 -13.30
CA ILE A 5 -1.21 -2.43 -12.61
C ILE A 5 -0.99 -2.52 -11.10
N ILE A 6 -0.92 -1.36 -10.45
CA ILE A 6 -0.90 -1.25 -9.00
C ILE A 6 -2.20 -0.59 -8.54
N ILE A 7 -2.85 -1.20 -7.55
CA ILE A 7 -4.04 -0.63 -6.91
C ILE A 7 -3.61 0.04 -5.62
N SER A 8 -4.13 1.23 -5.38
CA SER A 8 -3.94 2.02 -4.16
C SER A 8 -5.29 2.55 -3.65
N ARG A 9 -5.28 3.46 -2.69
CA ARG A 9 -6.49 4.04 -2.10
C ARG A 9 -6.59 5.52 -2.37
N THR A 10 -7.81 6.04 -2.47
CA THR A 10 -8.06 7.48 -2.44
C THR A 10 -7.49 8.08 -1.15
N ASN A 11 -7.01 9.31 -1.24
CA ASN A 11 -6.47 10.07 -0.12
C ASN A 11 -5.25 9.43 0.58
N SER A 12 -4.60 8.42 -0.04
CA SER A 12 -3.33 7.87 0.44
C SER A 12 -2.15 8.75 0.05
N TYR A 13 -1.01 8.58 0.73
CA TYR A 13 0.22 9.29 0.42
C TYR A 13 1.41 8.32 0.42
N HIS A 14 2.12 8.23 -0.70
CA HIS A 14 3.25 7.31 -0.88
C HIS A 14 4.55 8.02 -1.31
N GLY A 15 4.57 9.34 -1.29
CA GLY A 15 5.72 10.16 -1.67
C GLY A 15 5.39 11.23 -2.70
N SER A 16 6.41 11.96 -3.16
CA SER A 16 6.27 13.14 -4.04
C SER A 16 6.95 13.00 -5.41
N SER A 17 7.64 11.88 -5.69
CA SER A 17 8.10 11.59 -7.05
C SER A 17 6.90 11.29 -7.96
N MET A 18 7.07 11.39 -9.29
CA MET A 18 6.00 11.14 -10.26
C MET A 18 5.29 9.80 -10.01
N GLY A 19 6.04 8.72 -9.78
CA GLY A 19 5.48 7.40 -9.51
C GLY A 19 4.78 7.32 -8.16
N SER A 20 5.44 7.77 -7.09
CA SER A 20 4.88 7.69 -5.73
C SER A 20 3.70 8.65 -5.52
N ALA A 21 3.71 9.84 -6.13
CA ALA A 21 2.59 10.75 -6.11
C ALA A 21 1.39 10.20 -6.89
N SER A 22 1.65 9.45 -7.96
CA SER A 22 0.61 8.75 -8.73
C SER A 22 0.00 7.58 -7.95
N LEU A 23 0.82 6.84 -7.17
CA LEU A 23 0.33 5.82 -6.24
C LEU A 23 -0.48 6.44 -5.11
N GLY A 24 -0.11 7.62 -4.63
CA GLY A 24 -0.93 8.42 -3.73
C GLY A 24 -2.29 8.74 -4.35
N GLY A 25 -3.33 8.91 -3.52
CA GLY A 25 -4.69 9.19 -3.97
C GLY A 25 -5.18 10.60 -3.66
N MET A 26 -4.27 11.53 -3.39
CA MET A 26 -4.61 12.92 -3.07
C MET A 26 -4.92 13.72 -4.34
N LYS A 27 -6.18 14.16 -4.50
CA LYS A 27 -6.63 14.92 -5.67
C LYS A 27 -5.80 16.17 -5.95
N SER A 28 -5.36 16.87 -4.90
CA SER A 28 -4.52 18.08 -5.03
C SER A 28 -3.15 17.79 -5.67
N MET A 29 -2.58 16.61 -5.44
CA MET A 29 -1.35 16.20 -6.10
C MET A 29 -1.61 15.78 -7.55
N HIS A 30 -2.71 15.08 -7.80
CA HIS A 30 -3.08 14.63 -9.15
C HIS A 30 -3.48 15.78 -10.09
N SER A 31 -3.83 16.94 -9.57
CA SER A 31 -4.10 18.12 -10.41
C SER A 31 -2.85 18.74 -11.06
N GLN A 32 -1.68 18.18 -10.79
CA GLN A 32 -0.39 18.64 -11.27
C GLN A 32 0.25 17.63 -12.24
N GLY A 33 0.94 18.10 -13.25
CA GLY A 33 1.92 17.33 -14.02
C GLY A 33 1.42 16.06 -14.72
N GLY A 34 0.13 15.93 -15.01
CA GLY A 34 -0.39 14.76 -15.73
C GLY A 34 -0.48 13.48 -14.90
N MET A 35 -0.58 13.60 -13.59
CA MET A 35 -0.81 12.46 -12.69
C MET A 35 -2.29 12.07 -12.57
N PRO A 36 -2.60 10.82 -12.22
CA PRO A 36 -1.67 9.70 -12.08
C PRO A 36 -1.16 9.20 -13.44
N ILE A 37 0.04 8.60 -13.44
CA ILE A 37 0.57 7.90 -14.61
C ILE A 37 -0.28 6.66 -14.93
N PRO A 38 -0.22 6.12 -16.17
CA PRO A 38 -0.95 4.90 -16.52
C PRO A 38 -0.69 3.72 -15.58
N ASP A 39 -1.61 2.76 -15.56
CA ASP A 39 -1.53 1.52 -14.81
C ASP A 39 -1.57 1.68 -13.26
N ILE A 40 -2.11 2.80 -12.78
CA ILE A 40 -2.41 3.01 -11.36
C ILE A 40 -3.93 3.22 -11.18
N ILE A 41 -4.52 2.46 -10.27
CA ILE A 41 -5.95 2.48 -9.98
C ILE A 41 -6.16 2.79 -8.50
N HIS A 42 -7.15 3.62 -8.19
CA HIS A 42 -7.52 3.92 -6.80
C HIS A 42 -8.89 3.35 -6.47
N ILE A 43 -9.00 2.72 -5.29
CA ILE A 43 -10.26 2.33 -4.65
C ILE A 43 -10.52 3.24 -3.45
N ASN A 44 -11.72 3.16 -2.85
CA ASN A 44 -12.06 4.02 -1.74
C ASN A 44 -11.24 3.70 -0.46
N GLN A 45 -11.06 4.73 0.36
CA GLN A 45 -10.41 4.64 1.67
C GLN A 45 -11.33 3.99 2.71
N PRO A 46 -10.79 3.32 3.75
CA PRO A 46 -11.61 2.71 4.80
C PRO A 46 -11.94 3.70 5.93
N TYR A 47 -12.53 4.86 5.60
CA TYR A 47 -12.82 5.94 6.56
C TYR A 47 -14.24 5.85 7.09
N TRP A 48 -14.48 4.91 8.03
CA TRP A 48 -15.80 4.67 8.58
C TRP A 48 -16.43 5.90 9.23
N TYR A 49 -15.66 6.67 10.00
CA TYR A 49 -16.15 7.85 10.71
C TYR A 49 -16.83 8.88 9.79
N ALA A 50 -16.33 9.04 8.57
CA ALA A 50 -16.88 10.02 7.61
C ALA A 50 -17.79 9.38 6.54
N GLU A 51 -17.61 8.10 6.24
CA GLU A 51 -18.22 7.44 5.08
C GLU A 51 -19.07 6.21 5.45
N GLY A 52 -19.12 5.84 6.74
CA GLY A 52 -19.83 4.64 7.20
C GLY A 52 -21.35 4.71 7.08
N GLY A 53 -21.93 5.92 7.18
CA GLY A 53 -23.39 6.10 7.18
C GLY A 53 -24.03 5.28 8.31
N ASP A 54 -25.03 4.48 7.96
CA ASP A 54 -25.75 3.61 8.91
C ASP A 54 -25.08 2.24 9.13
N LEU A 55 -23.94 1.97 8.46
CA LEU A 55 -23.22 0.71 8.60
C LEU A 55 -22.44 0.67 9.92
N SER A 56 -22.42 -0.50 10.54
CA SER A 56 -21.47 -0.75 11.62
C SER A 56 -20.03 -0.66 11.09
N GLU A 57 -19.08 -0.38 12.00
CA GLU A 57 -17.66 -0.36 11.64
C GLU A 57 -17.21 -1.68 11.00
N GLU A 58 -17.71 -2.81 11.52
CA GLU A 58 -17.39 -4.14 11.02
C GLU A 58 -17.90 -4.36 9.58
N GLU A 59 -19.14 -4.00 9.30
CA GLU A 59 -19.74 -4.13 7.96
C GLU A 59 -19.04 -3.22 6.95
N PHE A 60 -18.74 -1.99 7.36
CA PHE A 60 -18.04 -1.03 6.51
C PHE A 60 -16.62 -1.50 6.15
N GLY A 61 -15.88 -2.08 7.11
CA GLY A 61 -14.56 -2.62 6.83
C GLY A 61 -14.59 -3.75 5.80
N LYS A 62 -15.56 -4.66 5.91
CA LYS A 62 -15.79 -5.73 4.90
C LYS A 62 -16.19 -5.15 3.54
N LEU A 63 -17.08 -4.15 3.53
CA LEU A 63 -17.53 -3.47 2.31
C LEU A 63 -16.34 -2.83 1.57
N ARG A 64 -15.50 -2.08 2.26
CA ARG A 64 -14.33 -1.42 1.67
C ARG A 64 -13.27 -2.42 1.18
N ALA A 65 -13.09 -3.51 1.88
CA ALA A 65 -12.22 -4.58 1.40
C ALA A 65 -12.77 -5.26 0.14
N LYS A 66 -14.09 -5.49 0.08
CA LYS A 66 -14.76 -6.08 -1.09
C LYS A 66 -14.56 -5.28 -2.37
N GLU A 67 -14.44 -3.96 -2.28
CA GLU A 67 -14.14 -3.10 -3.44
C GLU A 67 -12.82 -3.49 -4.14
N LEU A 68 -11.82 -3.97 -3.38
CA LEU A 68 -10.60 -4.51 -3.96
C LEU A 68 -10.87 -5.76 -4.77
N ASP A 69 -11.64 -6.71 -4.24
CA ASP A 69 -12.01 -7.94 -4.96
C ASP A 69 -12.79 -7.64 -6.25
N GLU A 70 -13.75 -6.74 -6.17
CA GLU A 70 -14.54 -6.29 -7.31
C GLU A 70 -13.67 -5.62 -8.38
N LYS A 71 -12.75 -4.75 -7.97
CA LYS A 71 -11.83 -4.07 -8.88
C LYS A 71 -10.88 -5.05 -9.57
N ILE A 72 -10.36 -6.03 -8.83
CA ILE A 72 -9.49 -7.09 -9.39
C ILE A 72 -10.27 -7.93 -10.42
N ASN A 73 -11.51 -8.31 -10.10
CA ASN A 73 -12.36 -9.08 -11.03
C ASN A 73 -12.69 -8.28 -12.30
N GLN A 74 -12.93 -6.97 -12.17
CA GLN A 74 -13.20 -6.08 -13.29
C GLN A 74 -12.01 -5.95 -14.26
N VAL A 75 -10.81 -5.82 -13.71
CA VAL A 75 -9.56 -5.59 -14.47
C VAL A 75 -8.94 -6.89 -14.96
N GLY A 76 -9.09 -7.96 -14.19
CA GLY A 76 -8.44 -9.24 -14.36
C GLY A 76 -7.13 -9.35 -13.57
N SER A 77 -7.05 -10.31 -12.64
CA SER A 77 -5.91 -10.49 -11.73
C SER A 77 -4.57 -10.66 -12.44
N LYS A 78 -4.57 -11.21 -13.65
CA LYS A 78 -3.37 -11.38 -14.48
C LYS A 78 -2.68 -10.06 -14.88
N HIS A 79 -3.36 -8.93 -14.76
CA HIS A 79 -2.81 -7.60 -15.07
C HIS A 79 -2.36 -6.83 -13.83
N ILE A 80 -2.73 -7.30 -12.62
CA ILE A 80 -2.47 -6.60 -11.37
C ILE A 80 -1.25 -7.17 -10.68
N ALA A 81 -0.26 -6.31 -10.43
CA ALA A 81 0.97 -6.66 -9.73
C ALA A 81 0.79 -6.63 -8.22
N ALA A 82 0.20 -5.55 -7.70
CA ALA A 82 0.16 -5.32 -6.26
C ALA A 82 -1.03 -4.46 -5.82
N PHE A 83 -1.35 -4.56 -4.53
CA PHE A 83 -2.09 -3.57 -3.77
C PHE A 83 -1.16 -2.90 -2.77
N ILE A 84 -1.05 -1.56 -2.80
CA ILE A 84 -0.25 -0.77 -1.86
C ILE A 84 -1.14 0.02 -0.91
N ALA A 85 -0.82 -0.01 0.38
CA ALA A 85 -1.58 0.72 1.37
C ALA A 85 -0.81 0.97 2.68
N GLU A 86 -1.05 2.11 3.30
CA GLU A 86 -0.59 2.42 4.66
C GLU A 86 -1.43 1.63 5.68
N PRO A 87 -0.87 1.02 6.73
CA PRO A 87 -1.67 0.39 7.81
C PRO A 87 -2.72 1.34 8.40
N VAL A 88 -2.33 2.60 8.63
CA VAL A 88 -3.18 3.75 8.92
C VAL A 88 -2.81 4.83 7.91
N GLN A 89 -3.78 5.41 7.20
CA GLN A 89 -3.50 6.51 6.27
C GLN A 89 -3.13 7.77 7.07
N GLY A 90 -1.84 8.10 7.10
CA GLY A 90 -1.34 9.19 7.92
C GLY A 90 -1.69 10.56 7.37
N ALA A 91 -1.08 10.94 6.24
CA ALA A 91 -1.26 12.25 5.61
C ALA A 91 -2.70 12.50 5.12
N GLY A 92 -3.43 11.45 4.82
CA GLY A 92 -4.84 11.51 4.43
C GLY A 92 -5.80 11.92 5.56
N GLY A 93 -5.33 12.00 6.81
CA GLY A 93 -6.13 12.44 7.95
C GLY A 93 -6.16 11.48 9.14
N VAL A 94 -5.11 10.67 9.31
CA VAL A 94 -5.01 9.65 10.37
C VAL A 94 -6.23 8.70 10.33
N ILE A 95 -6.46 8.14 9.15
CA ILE A 95 -7.61 7.26 8.90
C ILE A 95 -7.26 5.85 9.38
N ILE A 96 -7.85 5.48 10.51
CA ILE A 96 -7.70 4.15 11.12
C ILE A 96 -8.75 3.24 10.46
N PRO A 97 -8.34 2.14 9.81
CA PRO A 97 -9.29 1.23 9.18
C PRO A 97 -10.04 0.40 10.22
N PRO A 98 -11.29 0.00 9.95
CA PRO A 98 -12.02 -0.98 10.76
C PRO A 98 -11.23 -2.28 10.95
N LYS A 99 -11.41 -2.94 12.09
CA LYS A 99 -10.70 -4.18 12.42
C LYS A 99 -10.87 -5.30 11.38
N THR A 100 -11.99 -5.30 10.66
CA THR A 100 -12.29 -6.29 9.62
C THR A 100 -11.61 -6.03 8.28
N TYR A 101 -11.10 -4.81 8.06
CA TYR A 101 -10.55 -4.41 6.77
C TYR A 101 -9.31 -5.23 6.36
N TRP A 102 -8.27 -5.21 7.17
CA TRP A 102 -6.99 -5.86 6.84
C TRP A 102 -7.06 -7.38 6.71
N PRO A 103 -7.80 -8.12 7.58
CA PRO A 103 -7.99 -9.54 7.38
C PRO A 103 -8.62 -9.89 6.02
N GLU A 104 -9.60 -9.11 5.57
CA GLU A 104 -10.23 -9.33 4.27
C GLU A 104 -9.31 -8.94 3.10
N ILE A 105 -8.60 -7.81 3.19
CA ILE A 105 -7.59 -7.41 2.19
C ILE A 105 -6.57 -8.52 1.95
N GLN A 106 -6.00 -9.10 3.01
CA GLN A 106 -5.01 -10.18 2.90
C GLN A 106 -5.58 -11.43 2.22
N LYS A 107 -6.81 -11.81 2.57
CA LYS A 107 -7.50 -12.93 1.89
C LYS A 107 -7.67 -12.68 0.40
N ILE A 108 -8.05 -11.45 0.02
CA ILE A 108 -8.26 -11.05 -1.37
C ILE A 108 -6.93 -11.08 -2.13
N CYS A 109 -5.87 -10.47 -1.59
CA CYS A 109 -4.55 -10.49 -2.21
C CYS A 109 -4.05 -11.92 -2.45
N LYS A 110 -4.19 -12.79 -1.44
CA LYS A 110 -3.82 -14.21 -1.55
C LYS A 110 -4.68 -14.96 -2.57
N LYS A 111 -6.00 -14.74 -2.59
CA LYS A 111 -6.93 -15.38 -3.54
C LYS A 111 -6.55 -15.08 -4.99
N HIS A 112 -6.13 -13.87 -5.29
CA HIS A 112 -5.83 -13.39 -6.63
C HIS A 112 -4.35 -13.44 -7.00
N ASP A 113 -3.49 -13.94 -6.10
CA ASP A 113 -2.03 -13.97 -6.29
C ASP A 113 -1.47 -12.60 -6.70
N ILE A 114 -1.84 -11.55 -5.96
CA ILE A 114 -1.28 -10.21 -6.09
C ILE A 114 -0.44 -9.88 -4.84
N LEU A 115 0.60 -9.09 -5.02
CA LEU A 115 1.48 -8.69 -3.91
C LEU A 115 0.78 -7.69 -3.00
N LEU A 116 1.00 -7.82 -1.70
CA LEU A 116 0.59 -6.85 -0.69
C LEU A 116 1.79 -6.00 -0.29
N ILE A 117 1.71 -4.68 -0.51
CA ILE A 117 2.72 -3.71 -0.12
C ILE A 117 2.20 -2.91 1.06
N ALA A 118 2.84 -3.02 2.23
CA ALA A 118 2.54 -2.18 3.39
C ALA A 118 3.46 -0.95 3.40
N ASP A 119 2.88 0.23 3.32
CA ASP A 119 3.62 1.47 3.51
C ASP A 119 3.70 1.84 4.98
N GLU A 120 4.82 1.48 5.60
CA GLU A 120 5.10 1.68 7.02
C GLU A 120 5.86 2.99 7.32
N VAL A 121 5.99 3.85 6.33
CA VAL A 121 6.76 5.10 6.44
C VAL A 121 6.30 5.98 7.61
N ILE A 122 5.00 5.99 7.93
CA ILE A 122 4.46 6.68 9.11
C ILE A 122 4.21 5.73 10.26
N CYS A 123 3.65 4.53 10.00
CA CYS A 123 3.19 3.62 11.05
C CYS A 123 4.32 2.87 11.75
N GLY A 124 5.48 2.72 11.10
CA GLY A 124 6.62 1.99 11.63
C GLY A 124 7.31 2.67 12.82
N PHE A 125 8.17 1.92 13.48
CA PHE A 125 9.05 2.35 14.56
C PHE A 125 8.32 2.87 15.80
N GLY A 126 7.27 2.14 16.23
CA GLY A 126 6.60 2.37 17.50
C GLY A 126 5.38 3.29 17.43
N ARG A 127 5.03 3.83 16.26
CA ARG A 127 3.93 4.80 16.11
C ARG A 127 2.57 4.27 16.58
N THR A 128 2.32 2.97 16.41
CA THR A 128 1.07 2.29 16.77
C THR A 128 1.17 1.51 18.09
N GLY A 129 2.30 1.61 18.82
CA GLY A 129 2.59 0.84 20.02
C GLY A 129 3.32 -0.48 19.79
N ASN A 130 3.39 -0.96 18.54
CA ASN A 130 4.21 -2.08 18.07
C ASN A 130 5.34 -1.57 17.17
N TRP A 131 6.30 -2.43 16.81
CA TRP A 131 7.37 -2.04 15.89
C TRP A 131 6.83 -1.51 14.57
N PHE A 132 5.81 -2.18 14.02
CA PHE A 132 5.16 -1.79 12.76
C PHE A 132 3.64 -1.76 12.91
N GLY A 133 2.98 -0.95 12.09
CA GLY A 133 1.53 -0.99 11.95
C GLY A 133 1.05 -2.36 11.47
N SER A 134 1.87 -3.06 10.69
CA SER A 134 1.61 -4.44 10.27
C SER A 134 1.47 -5.38 11.47
N ASP A 135 2.26 -5.22 12.53
CA ASP A 135 2.10 -6.00 13.77
C ASP A 135 0.76 -5.68 14.45
N THR A 136 0.40 -4.39 14.48
CA THR A 136 -0.84 -3.92 15.12
C THR A 136 -2.09 -4.50 14.46
N PHE A 137 -2.09 -4.61 13.12
CA PHE A 137 -3.23 -5.08 12.34
C PHE A 137 -3.06 -6.52 11.83
N SER A 138 -2.03 -7.24 12.28
CA SER A 138 -1.72 -8.61 11.85
C SER A 138 -1.61 -8.73 10.33
N ILE A 139 -0.92 -7.76 9.70
CA ILE A 139 -0.64 -7.76 8.27
C ILE A 139 0.66 -8.52 8.01
N THR A 140 0.66 -9.40 7.02
CA THR A 140 1.86 -10.08 6.52
C THR A 140 2.11 -9.61 5.08
N PRO A 141 2.84 -8.50 4.89
CA PRO A 141 3.08 -7.97 3.55
C PRO A 141 4.15 -8.75 2.79
N ASP A 142 4.07 -8.73 1.46
CA ASP A 142 5.14 -9.21 0.59
C ASP A 142 6.28 -8.19 0.49
N ILE A 143 5.93 -6.89 0.55
CA ILE A 143 6.88 -5.77 0.54
C ILE A 143 6.47 -4.77 1.63
N MET A 144 7.48 -4.21 2.32
CA MET A 144 7.27 -3.14 3.29
C MET A 144 8.17 -1.96 2.96
N THR A 145 7.61 -0.75 2.87
CA THR A 145 8.40 0.48 2.70
C THR A 145 8.57 1.19 4.03
N ILE A 146 9.79 1.61 4.35
CA ILE A 146 10.14 2.26 5.60
C ILE A 146 10.99 3.52 5.36
N ALA A 147 10.76 4.54 6.18
CA ALA A 147 11.52 5.79 6.21
C ALA A 147 11.27 6.50 7.56
N LYS A 148 11.36 7.80 7.61
CA LYS A 148 11.06 8.68 8.77
C LYS A 148 11.57 8.16 10.11
N GLY A 149 10.78 7.35 10.81
CA GLY A 149 11.15 6.73 12.10
C GLY A 149 12.42 5.88 12.03
N LEU A 150 12.76 5.33 10.86
CA LEU A 150 13.98 4.56 10.64
C LEU A 150 15.25 5.29 11.08
N SER A 151 15.34 6.60 10.81
CA SER A 151 16.47 7.43 11.24
C SER A 151 16.10 8.45 12.32
N SER A 152 14.85 8.47 12.77
CA SER A 152 14.32 9.50 13.67
C SER A 152 14.52 10.93 13.16
N GLY A 153 14.63 11.10 11.86
CA GLY A 153 14.82 12.39 11.20
C GLY A 153 16.28 12.91 11.21
N TYR A 154 17.25 12.14 11.70
CA TYR A 154 18.65 12.56 11.74
C TYR A 154 19.31 12.56 10.36
N LEU A 155 18.95 11.59 9.50
CA LEU A 155 19.48 11.43 8.16
C LEU A 155 18.37 11.08 7.17
N PRO A 156 18.42 11.55 5.92
CA PRO A 156 17.50 11.10 4.87
C PRO A 156 17.82 9.65 4.51
N ILE A 157 16.94 8.73 4.94
CA ILE A 157 17.06 7.31 4.64
C ILE A 157 15.68 6.71 4.42
N GLY A 158 15.59 5.78 3.50
CA GLY A 158 14.43 4.93 3.28
C GLY A 158 14.89 3.58 2.79
N ALA A 159 14.04 2.58 2.97
CA ALA A 159 14.30 1.23 2.48
C ALA A 159 13.00 0.52 2.06
N SER A 160 13.15 -0.51 1.23
CA SER A 160 12.12 -1.49 0.94
C SER A 160 12.59 -2.84 1.45
N ILE A 161 11.77 -3.47 2.29
CA ILE A 161 11.98 -4.81 2.81
C ILE A 161 11.11 -5.75 1.98
N ILE A 162 11.66 -6.85 1.53
CA ILE A 162 10.97 -7.87 0.73
C ILE A 162 10.86 -9.18 1.50
N SER A 163 9.79 -9.92 1.28
CA SER A 163 9.59 -11.25 1.86
C SER A 163 10.50 -12.28 1.21
N ASP A 164 10.72 -13.41 1.91
CA ASP A 164 11.48 -14.55 1.37
C ASP A 164 10.90 -15.06 0.05
N LYS A 165 9.58 -14.96 -0.15
CA LYS A 165 8.91 -15.29 -1.42
C LYS A 165 9.49 -14.48 -2.59
N ILE A 166 9.68 -13.18 -2.40
CA ILE A 166 10.21 -12.30 -3.45
C ILE A 166 11.71 -12.49 -3.58
N ALA A 167 12.45 -12.55 -2.47
CA ALA A 167 13.89 -12.79 -2.45
C ALA A 167 14.24 -14.08 -3.21
N SER A 168 13.57 -15.19 -2.88
CA SER A 168 13.77 -16.49 -3.56
C SER A 168 13.44 -16.41 -5.06
N ALA A 169 12.39 -15.67 -5.46
CA ALA A 169 12.08 -15.53 -6.87
C ALA A 169 13.16 -14.74 -7.64
N LEU A 170 13.72 -13.70 -7.03
CA LEU A 170 14.83 -12.94 -7.61
C LEU A 170 16.10 -13.80 -7.72
N GLU A 171 16.46 -14.52 -6.67
CA GLU A 171 17.62 -15.42 -6.68
C GLU A 171 17.49 -16.54 -7.74
N GLN A 172 16.30 -17.14 -7.86
CA GLN A 172 16.04 -18.21 -8.83
C GLN A 172 15.96 -17.72 -10.27
N SER A 173 15.70 -16.43 -10.50
CA SER A 173 15.67 -15.87 -11.86
C SER A 173 17.03 -15.93 -12.54
N GLY A 174 18.11 -15.93 -11.78
CA GLY A 174 19.49 -15.84 -12.28
C GLY A 174 19.81 -14.49 -12.94
N GLU A 175 18.88 -13.54 -12.87
CA GLU A 175 19.08 -12.20 -13.42
C GLU A 175 19.67 -11.27 -12.35
N GLU A 176 20.53 -10.35 -12.77
CA GLU A 176 21.06 -9.30 -11.90
C GLU A 176 19.97 -8.28 -11.57
N PHE A 177 19.82 -7.91 -10.29
CA PHE A 177 18.94 -6.85 -9.86
C PHE A 177 19.56 -5.48 -10.23
N ASN A 178 19.21 -4.98 -11.39
CA ASN A 178 19.68 -3.69 -11.90
C ASN A 178 18.89 -2.52 -11.29
N HIS A 179 19.35 -2.03 -10.15
CA HIS A 179 18.90 -0.77 -9.57
C HIS A 179 19.95 0.29 -9.84
N GLY A 180 19.81 1.12 -10.84
CA GLY A 180 20.84 2.05 -11.33
C GLY A 180 21.35 3.13 -10.36
N TYR A 181 21.01 3.09 -9.08
CA TYR A 181 21.37 4.08 -8.07
C TYR A 181 22.24 3.49 -6.97
N THR A 182 23.35 4.13 -6.70
CA THR A 182 24.20 3.90 -5.53
C THR A 182 24.04 4.98 -4.46
N TYR A 183 23.35 6.06 -4.77
CA TYR A 183 23.19 7.22 -3.90
C TYR A 183 21.75 7.74 -3.97
N SER A 184 21.05 7.68 -2.86
CA SER A 184 19.74 8.31 -2.70
C SER A 184 19.92 9.70 -2.10
N GLY A 185 20.14 10.66 -2.92
CA GLY A 185 20.31 12.05 -2.52
C GLY A 185 19.11 12.62 -1.77
#